data_b99ab3582c8c75ba34aac7ca6a656c0a
#
_entry.id   b99ab3582c8c75ba34aac7ca6a656c0a
#
_cell.length_a   1.000
_cell.length_b   1.000
_cell.length_c   1.000
_cell.angle_alpha   90.00
_cell.angle_beta   90.00
_cell.angle_gamma   90.00
#
_symmetry.space_group_name_H-M   'P 1'
#
loop_
_entity.id
_entity.type
_entity.pdbx_description
1 polymer ?
#
loop_
_entity_poly.entity_id
_entity_poly.type
_entity_poly.pdbx_seq_one_letter_code
_entity_poly.pdbx_strand_id
1 'polypeptide(L)' 'MESVKVEYSDFYLHAMQEIRKAHDALVANKFQDAYDHCLNAQVEIRLMSGAVRTWIPLEE' A
#
# COMPACT_ATOMS: atom_id res chain seq x y z
N MET A 1 -2.80 8.66 27.88
CA MET A 1 -2.90 7.33 27.28
C MET A 1 -3.32 7.41 25.83
N GLU A 2 -2.50 6.93 25.00
CA GLU A 2 -2.86 7.00 23.60
C GLU A 2 -3.72 5.82 23.21
N SER A 3 -4.53 6.02 22.22
CA SER A 3 -5.37 4.97 21.72
C SER A 3 -4.54 4.00 20.91
N VAL A 4 -5.02 2.77 20.87
CA VAL A 4 -4.38 1.74 20.09
C VAL A 4 -4.93 1.79 18.68
N LYS A 5 -4.07 2.09 17.73
CA LYS A 5 -4.45 2.13 16.35
C LYS A 5 -3.85 0.95 15.62
N VAL A 6 -4.57 0.43 14.64
CA VAL A 6 -4.04 -0.64 13.83
C VAL A 6 -2.81 -0.13 13.11
N GLU A 7 -1.75 -0.90 13.18
CA GLU A 7 -0.49 -0.50 12.58
C GLU A 7 -0.59 -0.55 11.06
N TYR A 8 -0.17 0.50 10.41
CA TYR A 8 -0.24 0.59 8.95
C TYR A 8 1.13 0.68 8.29
N SER A 9 2.18 0.87 9.09
CA SER A 9 3.51 1.19 8.55
C SER A 9 4.04 0.13 7.58
N ASP A 10 3.81 -1.13 7.89
CA ASP A 10 4.28 -2.20 7.03
C ASP A 10 3.62 -2.15 5.66
N PHE A 11 2.32 -1.88 5.63
CA PHE A 11 1.59 -1.78 4.36
C PHE A 11 2.10 -0.59 3.57
N TYR A 12 2.35 0.51 4.25
CA TYR A 12 2.88 1.72 3.63
C TYR A 12 4.24 1.46 3.00
N LEU A 13 5.14 0.83 3.75
CA LEU A 13 6.49 0.56 3.25
C LEU A 13 6.46 -0.41 2.08
N HIS A 14 5.63 -1.45 2.19
CA HIS A 14 5.52 -2.42 1.10
C HIS A 14 4.93 -1.79 -0.15
N ALA A 15 3.91 -0.94 0.01
CA ALA A 15 3.31 -0.25 -1.13
C ALA A 15 4.35 0.63 -1.82
N MET A 16 5.12 1.37 -1.05
CA MET A 16 6.15 2.22 -1.62
C MET A 16 7.21 1.42 -2.37
N GLN A 17 7.61 0.29 -1.80
CA GLN A 17 8.60 -0.57 -2.45
C GLN A 17 8.06 -1.11 -3.78
N GLU A 18 6.80 -1.54 -3.80
CA GLU A 18 6.21 -2.08 -5.02
C GLU A 18 6.02 -0.99 -6.07
N ILE A 19 5.66 0.21 -5.64
CA ILE A 19 5.54 1.33 -6.57
C ILE A 19 6.90 1.65 -7.20
N ARG A 20 7.95 1.64 -6.40
CA ARG A 20 9.29 1.91 -6.91
C ARG A 20 9.72 0.81 -7.89
N LYS A 21 9.42 -0.44 -7.57
CA LYS A 21 9.74 -1.55 -8.47
C LYS A 21 8.98 -1.43 -9.79
N ALA A 22 7.71 -1.01 -9.71
CA ALA A 22 6.92 -0.79 -10.91
C ALA A 22 7.55 0.30 -11.77
N HIS A 23 7.96 1.38 -11.15
CA HIS A 23 8.61 2.49 -11.86
C HIS A 23 9.89 2.02 -12.54
N ASP A 24 10.73 1.30 -11.80
CA ASP A 24 12.00 0.80 -12.33
C ASP A 24 11.76 -0.15 -13.50
N ALA A 25 10.74 -1.00 -13.39
CA ALA A 25 10.40 -1.92 -14.45
C ALA A 25 9.93 -1.18 -15.70
N LEU A 26 9.16 -0.10 -15.52
CA LEU A 26 8.74 0.71 -16.66
C LEU A 26 9.92 1.35 -17.37
N VAL A 27 10.88 1.88 -16.60
CA VAL A 27 12.07 2.47 -17.17
C VAL A 27 12.86 1.44 -17.97
N ALA A 28 12.86 0.19 -17.51
CA ALA A 28 13.56 -0.91 -18.18
C ALA A 28 12.74 -1.58 -19.26
N ASN A 29 11.54 -1.08 -19.55
CA ASN A 29 10.62 -1.65 -20.54
C ASN A 29 10.17 -3.06 -20.18
N LYS A 30 10.12 -3.37 -18.90
CA LYS A 30 9.62 -4.65 -18.42
C LYS A 30 8.17 -4.48 -18.01
N PHE A 31 7.30 -4.42 -19.00
CA PHE A 31 5.93 -4.00 -18.77
C PHE A 31 5.12 -4.99 -17.94
N GLN A 32 5.35 -6.29 -18.12
CA GLN A 32 4.64 -7.29 -17.32
C GLN A 32 5.05 -7.18 -15.85
N ASP A 33 6.35 -7.02 -15.60
CA ASP A 33 6.84 -6.85 -14.23
C ASP A 33 6.26 -5.59 -13.61
N ALA A 34 6.19 -4.51 -14.38
CA ALA A 34 5.61 -3.26 -13.89
C ALA A 34 4.15 -3.47 -13.50
N TYR A 35 3.40 -4.16 -14.34
CA TYR A 35 2.00 -4.42 -14.06
C TYR A 35 1.85 -5.25 -12.79
N ASP A 36 2.66 -6.29 -12.64
CA ASP A 36 2.60 -7.15 -11.47
C ASP A 36 2.90 -6.37 -10.19
N HIS A 37 3.90 -5.49 -10.23
CA HIS A 37 4.22 -4.68 -9.06
C HIS A 37 3.11 -3.67 -8.76
N CYS A 38 2.44 -3.16 -9.78
CA CYS A 38 1.29 -2.30 -9.56
C CYS A 38 0.17 -3.04 -8.84
N LEU A 39 -0.07 -4.29 -9.23
CA LEU A 39 -1.10 -5.09 -8.56
C LEU A 39 -0.71 -5.36 -7.10
N ASN A 40 0.58 -5.64 -6.86
CA ASN A 40 1.05 -5.85 -5.49
C ASN A 40 0.86 -4.59 -4.66
N ALA A 41 1.15 -3.43 -5.24
CA ALA A 41 0.95 -2.16 -4.54
C ALA A 41 -0.51 -1.96 -4.18
N GLN A 42 -1.42 -2.32 -5.08
CA GLN A 42 -2.84 -2.17 -4.82
C GLN A 42 -3.29 -3.01 -3.63
N VAL A 43 -2.74 -4.21 -3.50
CA VAL A 43 -3.05 -5.07 -2.36
C VAL A 43 -2.61 -4.40 -1.05
N GLU A 44 -1.39 -3.86 -1.04
CA GLU A 44 -0.88 -3.21 0.16
C GLU A 44 -1.68 -1.96 0.50
N ILE A 45 -2.06 -1.20 -0.52
CA ILE A 45 -2.86 0.00 -0.30
C ILE A 45 -4.23 -0.38 0.25
N ARG A 46 -4.80 -1.45 -0.24
CA ARG A 46 -6.09 -1.93 0.26
C ARG A 46 -6.00 -2.32 1.73
N LEU A 47 -4.91 -3.00 2.09
CA LEU A 47 -4.70 -3.38 3.49
C LEU A 47 -4.50 -2.14 4.35
N MET A 48 -3.75 -1.17 3.85
CA MET A 48 -3.55 0.08 4.57
C MET A 48 -4.87 0.82 4.75
N SER A 49 -5.69 0.88 3.71
CA SER A 49 -6.96 1.57 3.84
C SER A 49 -7.88 0.86 4.83
N GLY A 50 -7.80 -0.47 4.91
CA GLY A 50 -8.54 -1.20 5.93
C GLY A 50 -8.10 -0.82 7.33
N ALA A 51 -6.80 -0.68 7.54
CA ALA A 51 -6.29 -0.25 8.84
C ALA A 51 -6.75 1.15 9.18
N VAL A 52 -6.63 2.06 8.22
CA VAL A 52 -7.02 3.46 8.44
C VAL A 52 -8.51 3.59 8.68
N ARG A 53 -9.28 2.74 8.05
CA ARG A 53 -10.73 2.77 8.22
C ARG A 53 -11.13 2.58 9.68
N THR A 54 -10.37 1.77 10.41
CA THR A 54 -10.67 1.56 11.83
C THR A 54 -10.45 2.80 12.67
N TRP A 55 -9.74 3.79 12.13
CA TRP A 55 -9.46 5.04 12.83
C TRP A 55 -10.56 6.07 12.65
N ILE A 56 -11.40 5.88 11.64
CA ILE A 56 -12.45 6.85 11.34
C ILE A 56 -13.56 6.67 12.35
N PRO A 57 -13.93 7.74 13.08
CA PRO A 57 -14.99 7.61 14.09
C PRO A 57 -16.31 7.29 13.41
N LEU A 58 -17.10 6.49 14.07
CA LEU A 58 -18.45 6.21 13.60
C LEU A 58 -19.33 7.42 13.90
N GLU A 59 -20.06 7.86 12.89
CA GLU A 59 -20.96 9.00 13.05
C GLU A 59 -22.38 8.52 13.24
N GLU A 60 -23.10 9.27 14.03
CA GLU A 60 -24.48 8.89 14.33
C GLU A 60 -25.47 9.64 13.47
#